data_35c43ab12843ee2018780f313e23dbe7
#
_entry.id   35c43ab12843ee2018780f313e23dbe7
#
_cell.length_a   1.000
_cell.length_b   1.000
_cell.length_c   1.000
_cell.angle_alpha   90.00
_cell.angle_beta   90.00
_cell.angle_gamma   90.00
#
_symmetry.space_group_name_H-M   'P 1'
#
loop_
_entity.id
_entity.type
_entity.pdbx_description
1 polymer ?
#
loop_
_entity_poly.entity_id
_entity_poly.type
_entity_poly.pdbx_seq_one_letter_code
_entity_poly.pdbx_strand_id
1 'polypeptide(L)'
;MGHVLQTGHIDAPPDKAFALAIDAARIPEWNSSVVEVKEISGSLDQLGSSYVSVLKLGGRPLEGRWEVSRVERPRLLEFAGTAPGGGTATTKNRFESADGGTDLAIEIDYQLPGGFIGGMADRLFVERAIERDVKHSVENFKAICEAEVQVPA
;
A
#
# COMPACT_ATOMS: atom_id res chain seq x y z
N MET A 1 0.51 6.78 -17.47
CA MET A 1 0.62 7.24 -16.08
C MET A 1 -0.75 7.18 -15.40
N GLY A 2 -0.83 6.56 -14.26
CA GLY A 2 -2.07 6.45 -13.51
C GLY A 2 -1.95 7.01 -12.11
N HIS A 3 -3.08 7.41 -11.54
CA HIS A 3 -3.15 7.98 -10.21
C HIS A 3 -4.41 7.46 -9.49
N VAL A 4 -4.24 6.99 -8.26
CA VAL A 4 -5.34 6.52 -7.42
C VAL A 4 -5.21 7.14 -6.05
N LEU A 5 -6.32 7.63 -5.51
CA LEU A 5 -6.40 8.13 -4.14
C LEU A 5 -7.63 7.52 -3.48
N GLN A 6 -7.43 6.87 -2.35
CA GLN A 6 -8.52 6.35 -1.52
C GLN A 6 -8.31 6.81 -0.09
N THR A 7 -9.41 7.16 0.57
CA THR A 7 -9.38 7.66 1.93
C THR A 7 -10.36 6.88 2.81
N GLY A 8 -10.11 6.90 4.11
CA GLY A 8 -11.00 6.28 5.08
C GLY A 8 -10.72 6.80 6.48
N HIS A 9 -11.72 6.77 7.34
CA HIS A 9 -11.56 7.12 8.74
C HIS A 9 -11.45 5.84 9.57
N ILE A 10 -10.45 5.81 10.45
CA ILE A 10 -10.16 4.66 11.31
C ILE A 10 -10.35 5.08 12.76
N ASP A 11 -11.14 4.32 13.52
CA ASP A 11 -11.34 4.55 14.95
C ASP A 11 -10.18 3.96 15.76
N ALA A 12 -8.98 4.44 15.46
CA ALA A 12 -7.74 4.08 16.14
C ALA A 12 -6.75 5.24 16.01
N PRO A 13 -5.87 5.45 17.00
CA PRO A 13 -4.93 6.57 16.93
C PRO A 13 -3.87 6.37 15.83
N PRO A 14 -3.29 7.46 15.29
CA PRO A 14 -2.30 7.37 14.23
C PRO A 14 -1.11 6.46 14.54
N ASP A 15 -0.66 6.38 15.77
CA ASP A 15 0.44 5.49 16.16
C ASP A 15 0.12 4.03 15.88
N LYS A 16 -1.13 3.61 16.11
CA LYS A 16 -1.57 2.23 15.87
C LYS A 16 -1.67 1.95 14.37
N ALA A 17 -2.22 2.88 13.61
CA ALA A 17 -2.30 2.75 12.16
C ALA A 17 -0.90 2.70 11.54
N PHE A 18 -0.01 3.58 11.96
CA PHE A 18 1.36 3.61 11.47
C PHE A 18 2.11 2.31 11.81
N ALA A 19 1.92 1.78 13.02
CA ALA A 19 2.56 0.53 13.43
C ALA A 19 2.15 -0.66 12.54
N LEU A 20 0.91 -0.72 12.11
CA LEU A 20 0.46 -1.75 11.16
C LEU A 20 1.11 -1.54 9.78
N ALA A 21 1.18 -0.29 9.32
CA ALA A 21 1.72 0.03 8.01
C ALA A 21 3.21 -0.31 7.86
N ILE A 22 4.00 -0.18 8.93
CA ILE A 22 5.43 -0.47 8.88
C ILE A 22 5.77 -1.94 9.12
N ASP A 23 4.80 -2.77 9.44
CA ASP A 23 5.02 -4.20 9.65
C ASP A 23 4.90 -4.93 8.31
N ALA A 24 6.03 -5.08 7.62
CA ALA A 24 6.08 -5.66 6.28
C ALA A 24 5.49 -7.06 6.21
N ALA A 25 5.71 -7.89 7.24
CA ALA A 25 5.21 -9.26 7.26
C ALA A 25 3.67 -9.33 7.28
N ARG A 26 3.02 -8.26 7.73
CA ARG A 26 1.56 -8.20 7.81
C ARG A 26 0.89 -7.56 6.58
N ILE A 27 1.66 -7.07 5.63
CA ILE A 27 1.09 -6.44 4.43
C ILE A 27 0.05 -7.32 3.74
N PRO A 28 0.25 -8.64 3.57
CA PRO A 28 -0.78 -9.49 2.95
C PRO A 28 -2.10 -9.55 3.72
N GLU A 29 -2.13 -9.18 4.99
CA GLU A 29 -3.36 -9.18 5.78
C GLU A 29 -4.32 -8.06 5.36
N TRP A 30 -3.77 -6.92 4.94
CA TRP A 30 -4.61 -5.78 4.58
C TRP A 30 -4.53 -5.38 3.11
N ASN A 31 -3.39 -5.57 2.45
CA ASN A 31 -3.25 -5.22 1.03
C ASN A 31 -3.83 -6.34 0.18
N SER A 32 -4.97 -6.07 -0.45
CA SER A 32 -5.76 -7.10 -1.15
C SER A 32 -5.08 -7.70 -2.37
N SER A 33 -4.11 -7.00 -2.97
CA SER A 33 -3.40 -7.50 -4.15
C SER A 33 -2.12 -8.26 -3.81
N VAL A 34 -1.62 -8.15 -2.58
CA VAL A 34 -0.37 -8.79 -2.17
C VAL A 34 -0.66 -10.15 -1.54
N VAL A 35 -0.06 -11.21 -2.08
CA VAL A 35 -0.23 -12.56 -1.55
C VAL A 35 0.94 -13.01 -0.68
N GLU A 36 2.11 -12.39 -0.85
CA GLU A 36 3.31 -12.74 -0.10
C GLU A 36 4.25 -11.54 -0.03
N VAL A 37 4.98 -11.40 1.07
CA VAL A 37 6.07 -10.43 1.23
C VAL A 37 7.32 -11.22 1.61
N LYS A 38 8.43 -10.92 0.94
CA LYS A 38 9.71 -11.59 1.16
C LYS A 38 10.87 -10.61 1.03
N GLU A 39 12.07 -11.07 1.32
CA GLU A 39 13.30 -10.27 1.22
C GLU A 39 13.19 -8.95 1.96
N ILE A 40 12.62 -9.00 3.17
CA ILE A 40 12.46 -7.82 4.02
C ILE A 40 13.84 -7.39 4.53
N SER A 41 14.21 -6.14 4.25
CA SER A 41 15.47 -5.56 4.69
C SER A 41 15.20 -4.29 5.49
N GLY A 42 15.49 -4.34 6.79
CA GLY A 42 15.30 -3.21 7.69
C GLY A 42 13.85 -3.04 8.16
N SER A 43 13.64 -2.05 9.02
CA SER A 43 12.32 -1.67 9.50
C SER A 43 11.73 -0.62 8.56
N LEU A 44 10.45 -0.73 8.21
CA LEU A 44 9.82 0.19 7.24
C LEU A 44 9.62 1.62 7.79
N ASP A 45 10.01 1.89 9.02
CA ASP A 45 10.07 3.25 9.56
C ASP A 45 11.44 3.91 9.34
N GLN A 46 12.29 3.30 8.52
CA GLN A 46 13.63 3.83 8.21
C GLN A 46 13.80 3.97 6.70
N LEU A 47 14.41 5.09 6.29
CA LEU A 47 14.74 5.32 4.88
C LEU A 47 15.64 4.21 4.35
N GLY A 48 15.37 3.79 3.11
CA GLY A 48 16.16 2.77 2.43
C GLY A 48 15.78 1.33 2.75
N SER A 49 14.94 1.12 3.76
CA SER A 49 14.42 -0.21 4.05
C SER A 49 13.56 -0.70 2.90
N SER A 50 13.59 -1.99 2.62
CA SER A 50 12.97 -2.53 1.42
C SER A 50 12.30 -3.88 1.66
N TYR A 51 11.42 -4.26 0.75
CA TYR A 51 10.82 -5.58 0.70
C TYR A 51 10.40 -5.90 -0.74
N VAL A 52 10.15 -7.17 -0.99
CA VAL A 52 9.58 -7.64 -2.25
C VAL A 52 8.16 -8.12 -1.97
N SER A 53 7.20 -7.62 -2.72
CA SER A 53 5.83 -8.10 -2.67
C SER A 53 5.55 -9.00 -3.88
N VAL A 54 4.78 -10.06 -3.65
CA VAL A 54 4.27 -10.91 -4.72
C VAL A 54 2.81 -10.58 -4.91
N LEU A 55 2.48 -10.09 -6.09
CA LEU A 55 1.12 -9.74 -6.48
C LEU A 55 0.56 -10.82 -7.40
N LYS A 56 -0.75 -11.03 -7.36
CA LYS A 56 -1.42 -11.86 -8.36
C LYS A 56 -2.23 -10.95 -9.27
N LEU A 57 -1.81 -10.87 -10.52
CA LEU A 57 -2.55 -10.17 -11.56
C LEU A 57 -2.93 -11.19 -12.65
N GLY A 58 -4.24 -11.37 -12.85
CA GLY A 58 -4.72 -12.31 -13.87
C GLY A 58 -4.24 -13.76 -13.68
N GLY A 59 -4.04 -14.19 -12.42
CA GLY A 59 -3.58 -15.52 -12.09
C GLY A 59 -2.07 -15.73 -12.18
N ARG A 60 -1.32 -14.70 -12.59
CA ARG A 60 0.14 -14.77 -12.70
C ARG A 60 0.80 -14.06 -11.51
N PRO A 61 1.81 -14.66 -10.88
CA PRO A 61 2.57 -13.98 -9.86
C PRO A 61 3.46 -12.89 -10.47
N LEU A 62 3.45 -11.72 -9.88
CA LEU A 62 4.28 -10.59 -10.30
C LEU A 62 5.00 -10.05 -9.09
N GLU A 63 6.31 -9.94 -9.15
CA GLU A 63 7.10 -9.41 -8.05
C GLU A 63 7.34 -7.91 -8.22
N GLY A 64 7.12 -7.16 -7.14
CA GLY A 64 7.47 -5.76 -7.06
C GLY A 64 8.43 -5.51 -5.92
N ARG A 65 9.44 -4.69 -6.15
CA ARG A 65 10.40 -4.29 -5.12
C ARG A 65 10.05 -2.89 -4.63
N TRP A 66 9.95 -2.74 -3.32
CA TRP A 66 9.57 -1.48 -2.69
C TRP A 66 10.66 -1.01 -1.72
N GLU A 67 10.91 0.28 -1.71
CA GLU A 67 11.88 0.91 -0.82
C GLU A 67 11.27 2.14 -0.18
N VAL A 68 11.51 2.33 1.12
CA VAL A 68 11.05 3.51 1.84
C VAL A 68 11.80 4.73 1.33
N SER A 69 11.07 5.64 0.70
CA SER A 69 11.63 6.87 0.11
C SER A 69 11.43 8.10 1.00
N ARG A 70 10.45 8.04 1.91
CA ARG A 70 10.20 9.12 2.87
C ARG A 70 9.41 8.58 4.05
N VAL A 71 9.76 9.00 5.25
CA VAL A 71 9.01 8.62 6.46
C VAL A 71 9.02 9.78 7.45
N GLU A 72 7.84 10.09 7.98
CA GLU A 72 7.63 11.07 9.04
C GLU A 72 6.64 10.46 10.02
N ARG A 73 7.16 9.79 11.03
CA ARG A 73 6.36 9.06 12.02
C ARG A 73 5.52 10.02 12.88
N PRO A 74 4.24 9.74 13.13
CA PRO A 74 3.39 8.65 12.58
C PRO A 74 2.50 9.11 11.42
N ARG A 75 2.87 10.16 10.70
CA ARG A 75 2.00 10.85 9.74
C ARG A 75 2.16 10.43 8.30
N LEU A 76 3.37 10.02 7.91
CA LEU A 76 3.67 9.81 6.49
C LEU A 76 4.61 8.62 6.30
N LEU A 77 4.30 7.79 5.31
CA LEU A 77 5.14 6.69 4.86
C LEU A 77 5.04 6.58 3.36
N GLU A 78 6.14 6.86 2.65
CA GLU A 78 6.19 6.79 1.19
C GLU A 78 7.13 5.69 0.74
N PHE A 79 6.71 4.98 -0.30
CA PHE A 79 7.52 3.95 -0.96
C PHE A 79 7.70 4.26 -2.44
N ALA A 80 8.87 3.91 -2.96
CA ALA A 80 9.11 3.87 -4.39
C ALA A 80 9.23 2.39 -4.79
N GLY A 81 8.52 1.99 -5.83
CA GLY A 81 8.45 0.61 -6.26
C GLY A 81 8.82 0.43 -7.73
N THR A 82 9.38 -0.74 -8.04
CA THR A 82 9.71 -1.16 -9.40
C THR A 82 9.18 -2.56 -9.63
N ALA A 83 8.73 -2.82 -10.86
CA ALA A 83 8.23 -4.12 -11.28
C ALA A 83 9.05 -4.62 -12.48
N PRO A 84 9.06 -5.93 -12.74
CA PRO A 84 9.68 -6.47 -13.96
C PRO A 84 9.10 -5.80 -15.21
N GLY A 85 9.96 -5.52 -16.18
CA GLY A 85 9.54 -4.86 -17.42
C GLY A 85 9.56 -3.35 -17.39
N GLY A 86 10.00 -2.74 -16.27
CA GLY A 86 10.17 -1.30 -16.16
C GLY A 86 8.98 -0.53 -15.61
N GLY A 87 7.98 -1.23 -15.08
CA GLY A 87 6.88 -0.58 -14.39
C GLY A 87 7.36 0.06 -13.08
N THR A 88 6.84 1.25 -12.75
CA THR A 88 7.19 1.97 -11.53
C THR A 88 5.94 2.45 -10.81
N ALA A 89 6.05 2.63 -9.50
CA ALA A 89 4.99 3.21 -8.70
C ALA A 89 5.57 3.92 -7.49
N THR A 90 4.86 4.95 -7.02
CA THR A 90 5.11 5.54 -5.71
C THR A 90 3.82 5.45 -4.92
N THR A 91 3.94 5.13 -3.63
CA THR A 91 2.79 5.13 -2.73
C THR A 91 3.03 6.11 -1.61
N LYS A 92 1.99 6.87 -1.26
CA LYS A 92 2.00 7.75 -0.11
C LYS A 92 0.89 7.33 0.83
N ASN A 93 1.27 6.99 2.05
CA ASN A 93 0.31 6.63 3.10
C ASN A 93 0.35 7.74 4.14
N ARG A 94 -0.77 8.45 4.29
CA ARG A 94 -0.91 9.53 5.26
C ARG A 94 -1.85 9.12 6.38
N PHE A 95 -1.46 9.47 7.59
CA PHE A 95 -2.17 9.13 8.83
C PHE A 95 -2.36 10.40 9.64
N GLU A 96 -3.49 11.07 9.48
CA GLU A 96 -3.75 12.32 10.19
C GLU A 96 -4.72 12.11 11.34
N SER A 97 -4.39 12.69 12.51
CA SER A 97 -5.28 12.64 13.65
C SER A 97 -6.55 13.46 13.36
N ALA A 98 -7.71 12.83 13.53
CA ALA A 98 -9.00 13.47 13.27
C ALA A 98 -10.10 12.82 14.10
N ASP A 99 -10.91 13.61 14.77
CA ASP A 99 -12.09 13.15 15.50
C ASP A 99 -11.86 11.95 16.43
N GLY A 100 -10.72 11.97 17.15
CA GLY A 100 -10.36 10.90 18.07
C GLY A 100 -9.81 9.65 17.41
N GLY A 101 -9.63 9.65 16.10
CA GLY A 101 -9.09 8.54 15.34
C GLY A 101 -8.09 9.02 14.31
N THR A 102 -8.07 8.35 13.16
CA THR A 102 -7.12 8.63 12.08
C THR A 102 -7.83 8.73 10.74
N ASP A 103 -7.56 9.81 10.01
CA ASP A 103 -7.91 9.87 8.60
C ASP A 103 -6.75 9.27 7.80
N LEU A 104 -7.02 8.16 7.14
CA LEU A 104 -6.06 7.47 6.28
C LEU A 104 -6.25 7.91 4.84
N ALA A 105 -5.15 8.24 4.16
CA ALA A 105 -5.15 8.46 2.71
C ALA A 105 -4.05 7.62 2.09
N ILE A 106 -4.41 6.80 1.11
CA ILE A 106 -3.45 6.04 0.30
C ILE A 106 -3.50 6.60 -1.11
N GLU A 107 -2.36 7.14 -1.55
CA GLU A 107 -2.21 7.71 -2.88
C GLU A 107 -1.15 6.93 -3.65
N ILE A 108 -1.50 6.50 -4.85
CA ILE A 108 -0.59 5.73 -5.71
C ILE A 108 -0.46 6.43 -7.05
N ASP A 109 0.78 6.70 -7.45
CA ASP A 109 1.12 7.14 -8.80
C ASP A 109 1.92 6.03 -9.46
N TYR A 110 1.51 5.60 -10.67
CA TYR A 110 2.16 4.47 -11.31
C TYR A 110 2.35 4.69 -12.81
N GLN A 111 3.37 4.02 -13.35
CA GLN A 111 3.62 3.92 -14.78
C GLN A 111 3.67 2.46 -15.17
N LEU A 112 2.92 2.09 -16.20
CA LEU A 112 2.97 0.75 -16.75
C LEU A 112 4.30 0.52 -17.46
N PRO A 113 4.77 -0.76 -17.56
CA PRO A 113 6.01 -1.06 -18.27
C PRO A 113 6.01 -0.50 -19.68
N GLY A 114 7.18 -0.06 -20.17
CA GLY A 114 7.31 0.50 -21.52
C GLY A 114 6.97 -0.49 -22.64
N GLY A 115 7.00 -1.80 -22.34
CA GLY A 115 6.56 -2.85 -23.25
C GLY A 115 5.09 -3.20 -23.14
N PHE A 116 4.31 -2.44 -22.39
CA PHE A 116 2.87 -2.68 -22.26
C PHE A 116 2.17 -2.39 -23.60
N ILE A 117 1.73 -3.46 -24.26
CA ILE A 117 1.01 -3.40 -25.52
C ILE A 117 -0.47 -3.60 -25.20
N GLY A 118 -1.14 -2.51 -24.83
CA GLY A 118 -2.56 -2.54 -24.54
C GLY A 118 -3.26 -1.34 -25.14
N GLY A 119 -4.48 -1.54 -25.60
CA GLY A 119 -5.32 -0.44 -26.03
C GLY A 119 -5.82 0.36 -24.82
N MET A 120 -6.58 1.42 -25.11
CA MET A 120 -7.17 2.29 -24.09
C MET A 120 -8.09 1.50 -23.15
N ALA A 121 -8.79 0.47 -23.67
CA ALA A 121 -9.66 -0.39 -22.86
C ALA A 121 -8.88 -1.20 -21.83
N ASP A 122 -7.69 -1.69 -22.20
CA ASP A 122 -6.83 -2.46 -21.29
C ASP A 122 -6.25 -1.58 -20.18
N ARG A 123 -5.87 -0.36 -20.52
CA ARG A 123 -5.40 0.62 -19.53
C ARG A 123 -6.50 0.96 -18.54
N LEU A 124 -7.70 1.18 -19.01
CA LEU A 124 -8.85 1.48 -18.16
C LEU A 124 -9.19 0.31 -17.24
N PHE A 125 -9.07 -0.92 -17.75
CA PHE A 125 -9.27 -2.13 -16.96
C PHE A 125 -8.25 -2.20 -15.81
N VAL A 126 -6.97 -1.93 -16.09
CA VAL A 126 -5.90 -1.93 -15.09
C VAL A 126 -6.15 -0.84 -14.04
N GLU A 127 -6.50 0.38 -14.46
CA GLU A 127 -6.81 1.48 -13.54
C GLU A 127 -7.93 1.12 -12.58
N ARG A 128 -9.02 0.56 -13.10
CA ARG A 128 -10.17 0.17 -12.28
C ARG A 128 -9.82 -0.96 -11.32
N ALA A 129 -8.98 -1.89 -11.75
CA ALA A 129 -8.52 -2.97 -10.89
C ALA A 129 -7.69 -2.42 -9.72
N ILE A 130 -6.79 -1.49 -9.99
CA ILE A 130 -5.96 -0.86 -8.96
C ILE A 130 -6.84 -0.05 -8.00
N GLU A 131 -7.78 0.75 -8.51
CA GLU A 131 -8.70 1.51 -7.67
C GLU A 131 -9.47 0.61 -6.72
N ARG A 132 -10.01 -0.49 -7.23
CA ARG A 132 -10.76 -1.45 -6.44
C ARG A 132 -9.89 -2.10 -5.37
N ASP A 133 -8.67 -2.48 -5.73
CA ASP A 133 -7.76 -3.13 -4.80
C ASP A 133 -7.32 -2.18 -3.70
N VAL A 134 -7.04 -0.92 -4.02
CA VAL A 134 -6.69 0.09 -3.03
C VAL A 134 -7.87 0.37 -2.10
N LYS A 135 -9.07 0.44 -2.63
CA LYS A 135 -10.28 0.63 -1.82
C LYS A 135 -10.46 -0.52 -0.83
N HIS A 136 -10.34 -1.77 -1.30
CA HIS A 136 -10.42 -2.94 -0.43
C HIS A 136 -9.30 -2.94 0.62
N SER A 137 -8.11 -2.52 0.23
CA SER A 137 -6.97 -2.43 1.15
C SER A 137 -7.24 -1.44 2.28
N VAL A 138 -7.81 -0.28 1.98
CA VAL A 138 -8.21 0.71 2.98
C VAL A 138 -9.25 0.11 3.93
N GLU A 139 -10.25 -0.57 3.42
CA GLU A 139 -11.29 -1.22 4.23
C GLU A 139 -10.71 -2.30 5.14
N ASN A 140 -9.80 -3.13 4.62
CA ASN A 140 -9.13 -4.17 5.39
C ASN A 140 -8.24 -3.57 6.48
N PHE A 141 -7.47 -2.56 6.13
CA PHE A 141 -6.59 -1.86 7.06
C PHE A 141 -7.38 -1.28 8.23
N LYS A 142 -8.48 -0.59 7.91
CA LYS A 142 -9.40 -0.04 8.91
C LYS A 142 -9.93 -1.15 9.84
N ALA A 143 -10.40 -2.26 9.29
CA ALA A 143 -10.96 -3.35 10.06
C ALA A 143 -9.94 -3.95 11.04
N ILE A 144 -8.72 -4.15 10.59
CA ILE A 144 -7.63 -4.70 11.42
C ILE A 144 -7.28 -3.73 12.56
N CYS A 145 -7.07 -2.45 12.24
CA CYS A 145 -6.73 -1.44 13.24
C CYS A 145 -7.81 -1.33 14.32
N GLU A 146 -9.07 -1.27 13.91
CA GLU A 146 -10.18 -1.12 14.86
C GLU A 146 -10.35 -2.36 15.74
N ALA A 147 -10.17 -3.55 15.17
CA ALA A 147 -10.25 -4.79 15.92
C ALA A 147 -9.14 -4.88 16.98
N GLU A 148 -7.92 -4.49 16.64
CA GLU A 148 -6.77 -4.55 17.56
C GLU A 148 -6.89 -3.54 18.70
N VAL A 149 -7.48 -2.38 18.46
CA VAL A 149 -7.71 -1.38 19.51
C VAL A 149 -8.76 -1.85 20.51
N GLN A 150 -9.73 -2.64 20.08
CA GLN A 150 -10.80 -3.17 20.93
C GLN A 150 -10.38 -4.37 21.76
N VAL A 151 -9.24 -5.00 21.47
CA VAL A 151 -8.73 -6.14 22.24
C VAL A 151 -8.17 -5.62 23.57
N PRO A 152 -8.67 -6.10 24.73
CA PRO A 152 -8.12 -5.70 26.03
C PRO A 152 -6.64 -6.07 26.14
N ALA A 153 -5.87 -5.19 26.71
CA ALA A 153 -4.45 -5.41 26.93
C ALA A 153 -4.21 -6.52 27.96
#